data_3840c7aa5d42065ebebe590b01e63734
#
_entry.id   3840c7aa5d42065ebebe590b01e63734
#
_cell.length_a   1.000
_cell.length_b   1.000
_cell.length_c   1.000
_cell.angle_alpha   90.00
_cell.angle_beta   90.00
_cell.angle_gamma   90.00
#
_symmetry.space_group_name_H-M   'P 1'
#
loop_
_entity.id
_entity.type
_entity.pdbx_description
1 polymer ?
#
loop_
_entity_poly.entity_id
_entity_poly.type
_entity_poly.pdbx_seq_one_letter_code
_entity_poly.pdbx_strand_id
1 'polypeptide(L)'
;MESPYMHWAKTFQAARFPLAISGIKGLSLAELGATIDDLELDGAPGYGLPALLAAIGTTAGVDASRIVLSTGTSGANHLVFAALLTEGDEVVLEHPGYEPIEMLARHLGAHVKSLPRRHENGFRIDPADVAAAVTPRTRLIVLSNLHNPSSVATDEQTLRAIGTIAARAGAKVVVDEAYFDATFGQGPPSAARLGDEFVVTTSLTKVFGLGGLRCGWIIAEPALASRLWQLKNLFGVNEVHPAGRLALRAFAKHGELLARARKILDANRAAWSAFIAGRTDLDVVPTPFGTTVFPLVLRGSADTLCARAREDYEVSLVPGRFFGAPEYVRIGLCGDPAMFGEGLSRLGSALDELARA
;
A
#
# COMPACT_ATOMS: atom_id res chain seq x y z
N MET A 1 -18.05 -11.78 6.04
CA MET A 1 -17.74 -10.63 5.15
C MET A 1 -16.61 -11.07 4.23
N GLU A 2 -16.62 -10.69 2.95
CA GLU A 2 -15.63 -11.11 1.96
C GLU A 2 -14.94 -9.88 1.37
N SER A 3 -13.71 -10.04 0.85
CA SER A 3 -13.03 -9.05 0.03
C SER A 3 -13.03 -9.54 -1.43
N PRO A 4 -13.93 -9.03 -2.28
CA PRO A 4 -13.96 -9.35 -3.70
C PRO A 4 -12.63 -9.10 -4.40
N TYR A 5 -11.94 -8.00 -4.07
CA TYR A 5 -10.62 -7.72 -4.60
C TYR A 5 -9.60 -8.80 -4.24
N MET A 6 -9.52 -9.21 -2.98
CA MET A 6 -8.53 -10.22 -2.55
C MET A 6 -8.86 -11.61 -3.10
N HIS A 7 -10.14 -11.94 -3.25
CA HIS A 7 -10.56 -13.17 -3.92
C HIS A 7 -10.11 -13.15 -5.39
N TRP A 8 -10.43 -12.08 -6.11
CA TRP A 8 -9.99 -11.88 -7.49
C TRP A 8 -8.47 -11.94 -7.62
N ALA A 9 -7.73 -11.24 -6.76
CA ALA A 9 -6.28 -11.20 -6.79
C ALA A 9 -5.63 -12.58 -6.56
N LYS A 10 -6.29 -13.49 -5.87
CA LYS A 10 -5.79 -14.86 -5.61
C LYS A 10 -6.19 -15.86 -6.69
N THR A 11 -7.32 -15.65 -7.36
CA THR A 11 -7.90 -16.64 -8.29
C THR A 11 -7.72 -16.27 -9.75
N PHE A 12 -7.52 -14.98 -10.07
CA PHE A 12 -7.50 -14.46 -11.43
C PHE A 12 -6.14 -13.94 -11.92
N GLN A 13 -5.06 -14.16 -11.19
CA GLN A 13 -3.79 -13.48 -11.45
C GLN A 13 -2.99 -13.96 -12.65
N ALA A 14 -3.15 -15.19 -13.07
CA ALA A 14 -2.23 -15.80 -14.02
C ALA A 14 -2.46 -15.27 -15.44
N ALA A 15 -1.78 -14.21 -15.80
CA ALA A 15 -1.56 -13.80 -17.17
C ALA A 15 -0.06 -13.83 -17.48
N ARG A 16 0.30 -14.03 -18.76
CA ARG A 16 1.69 -14.04 -19.19
C ARG A 16 2.36 -12.70 -18.96
N PHE A 17 1.61 -11.59 -19.13
CA PHE A 17 2.06 -10.23 -18.91
C PHE A 17 1.32 -9.60 -17.72
N PRO A 18 1.84 -9.77 -16.48
CA PRO A 18 1.10 -9.43 -15.27
C PRO A 18 1.24 -7.94 -14.93
N LEU A 19 0.49 -7.07 -15.61
CA LEU A 19 0.42 -5.65 -15.29
C LEU A 19 -0.48 -5.34 -14.06
N ALA A 20 -1.12 -6.35 -13.47
CA ALA A 20 -1.88 -6.19 -12.22
C ALA A 20 -1.02 -6.09 -10.96
N ILE A 21 0.26 -6.49 -11.02
CA ILE A 21 1.14 -6.64 -9.85
C ILE A 21 1.64 -5.28 -9.36
N SER A 22 1.42 -4.97 -8.08
CA SER A 22 1.81 -3.71 -7.43
C SER A 22 3.01 -3.80 -6.51
N GLY A 23 3.72 -4.93 -6.48
CA GLY A 23 4.93 -5.13 -5.70
C GLY A 23 6.08 -5.63 -6.56
N ILE A 24 7.30 -5.23 -6.25
CA ILE A 24 8.52 -5.67 -6.94
C ILE A 24 8.64 -7.20 -6.84
N LYS A 25 9.13 -7.84 -7.89
CA LYS A 25 9.41 -9.28 -7.93
C LYS A 25 10.24 -9.71 -6.71
N GLY A 26 9.85 -10.82 -6.11
CA GLY A 26 10.53 -11.42 -4.96
C GLY A 26 11.99 -11.76 -5.20
N LEU A 27 12.69 -12.03 -4.11
CA LEU A 27 14.08 -12.44 -4.05
C LEU A 27 14.16 -13.89 -3.57
N SER A 28 15.18 -14.62 -4.05
CA SER A 28 15.59 -15.88 -3.44
C SER A 28 16.39 -15.62 -2.15
N LEU A 29 16.55 -16.65 -1.31
CA LEU A 29 17.42 -16.57 -0.12
C LEU A 29 18.85 -16.20 -0.50
N ALA A 30 19.38 -16.74 -1.60
CA ALA A 30 20.70 -16.45 -2.09
C ALA A 30 20.89 -14.98 -2.49
N GLU A 31 19.91 -14.39 -3.21
CA GLU A 31 19.93 -12.96 -3.57
C GLU A 31 19.84 -12.05 -2.33
N LEU A 32 19.10 -12.48 -1.31
CA LEU A 32 19.07 -11.81 -0.01
C LEU A 32 20.40 -11.95 0.75
N GLY A 33 21.24 -12.93 0.37
CA GLY A 33 22.48 -13.28 1.08
C GLY A 33 22.19 -13.98 2.41
N ALA A 34 21.04 -14.63 2.50
CA ALA A 34 20.67 -15.42 3.66
C ALA A 34 21.24 -16.84 3.57
N THR A 35 21.54 -17.43 4.71
CA THR A 35 22.05 -18.79 4.88
C THR A 35 21.06 -19.65 5.66
N ILE A 36 21.35 -20.94 5.79
CA ILE A 36 20.54 -21.85 6.60
C ILE A 36 20.50 -21.41 8.08
N ASP A 37 21.56 -20.77 8.56
CA ASP A 37 21.63 -20.28 9.94
C ASP A 37 20.67 -19.11 10.23
N ASP A 38 20.16 -18.45 9.19
CA ASP A 38 19.13 -17.43 9.32
C ASP A 38 17.73 -18.04 9.50
N LEU A 39 17.59 -19.36 9.32
CA LEU A 39 16.33 -20.10 9.49
C LEU A 39 16.19 -20.74 10.86
N GLU A 40 16.87 -20.22 11.89
CA GLU A 40 16.71 -20.62 13.26
C GLU A 40 15.23 -20.62 13.68
N LEU A 41 14.76 -21.75 14.22
CA LEU A 41 13.33 -21.97 14.46
C LEU A 41 12.87 -21.47 15.84
N ASP A 42 13.79 -21.37 16.78
CA ASP A 42 13.50 -20.93 18.14
C ASP A 42 14.18 -19.59 18.44
N GLY A 43 13.48 -18.72 19.15
CA GLY A 43 13.95 -17.38 19.48
C GLY A 43 13.69 -17.03 20.95
N ALA A 44 14.45 -16.07 21.49
CA ALA A 44 14.21 -15.57 22.81
C ALA A 44 12.79 -15.01 22.97
N PRO A 45 12.12 -15.24 24.11
CA PRO A 45 10.82 -14.64 24.37
C PRO A 45 10.92 -13.11 24.43
N GLY A 46 9.87 -12.41 23.99
CA GLY A 46 9.81 -10.95 24.03
C GLY A 46 8.89 -10.36 22.95
N TYR A 47 8.81 -9.05 22.95
CA TYR A 47 8.02 -8.28 21.96
C TYR A 47 8.83 -8.04 20.68
N GLY A 48 9.05 -9.10 19.94
CA GLY A 48 9.79 -9.06 18.67
C GLY A 48 11.32 -9.19 18.85
N LEU A 49 12.02 -9.27 17.71
CA LEU A 49 13.48 -9.35 17.69
C LEU A 49 14.08 -7.96 17.95
N PRO A 50 14.83 -7.72 19.06
CA PRO A 50 15.32 -6.37 19.41
C PRO A 50 16.17 -5.73 18.32
N ALA A 51 17.02 -6.50 17.64
CA ALA A 51 17.85 -6.01 16.54
C ALA A 51 16.99 -5.55 15.34
N LEU A 52 15.88 -6.22 15.06
CA LEU A 52 14.96 -5.82 13.99
C LEU A 52 14.23 -4.51 14.35
N LEU A 53 13.74 -4.39 15.61
CA LEU A 53 13.10 -3.16 16.08
C LEU A 53 14.07 -1.97 16.00
N ALA A 54 15.34 -2.17 16.39
CA ALA A 54 16.38 -1.15 16.28
C ALA A 54 16.65 -0.76 14.81
N ALA A 55 16.72 -1.73 13.89
CA ALA A 55 16.93 -1.48 12.46
C ALA A 55 15.75 -0.70 11.83
N ILE A 56 14.51 -1.07 12.17
CA ILE A 56 13.30 -0.34 11.74
C ILE A 56 13.34 1.09 12.31
N GLY A 57 13.62 1.24 13.61
CA GLY A 57 13.69 2.55 14.28
C GLY A 57 14.71 3.48 13.65
N THR A 58 15.90 2.96 13.35
CA THR A 58 16.98 3.69 12.66
C THR A 58 16.53 4.15 11.28
N THR A 59 15.93 3.25 10.50
CA THR A 59 15.47 3.55 9.13
C THR A 59 14.32 4.57 9.15
N ALA A 60 13.35 4.40 10.04
CA ALA A 60 12.21 5.31 10.17
C ALA A 60 12.53 6.62 10.90
N GLY A 61 13.65 6.68 11.64
CA GLY A 61 14.04 7.83 12.47
C GLY A 61 13.14 8.00 13.68
N VAL A 62 12.75 6.89 14.33
CA VAL A 62 11.91 6.85 15.53
C VAL A 62 12.49 5.91 16.58
N ASP A 63 12.08 6.10 17.83
CA ASP A 63 12.46 5.19 18.92
C ASP A 63 11.82 3.80 18.76
N ALA A 64 12.55 2.74 19.11
CA ALA A 64 12.09 1.37 19.01
C ALA A 64 10.82 1.09 19.85
N SER A 65 10.59 1.82 20.95
CA SER A 65 9.39 1.72 21.78
C SER A 65 8.10 2.13 21.05
N ARG A 66 8.21 2.81 19.91
CA ARG A 66 7.09 3.19 19.06
C ARG A 66 6.69 2.10 18.05
N ILE A 67 7.45 1.00 17.96
CA ILE A 67 7.33 0.01 16.88
C ILE A 67 6.64 -1.26 17.39
N VAL A 68 5.68 -1.76 16.60
CA VAL A 68 5.00 -3.04 16.83
C VAL A 68 5.08 -3.87 15.58
N LEU A 69 5.66 -5.07 15.63
CA LEU A 69 5.74 -5.98 14.50
C LEU A 69 4.38 -6.61 14.17
N SER A 70 4.18 -6.96 12.90
CA SER A 70 2.92 -7.53 12.42
C SER A 70 3.12 -8.43 11.18
N THR A 71 2.10 -9.21 10.84
CA THR A 71 2.07 -10.09 9.66
C THR A 71 1.76 -9.30 8.37
N GLY A 72 2.71 -8.45 7.97
CA GLY A 72 2.58 -7.51 6.86
C GLY A 72 1.67 -6.33 7.21
N THR A 73 1.51 -5.39 6.28
CA THR A 73 0.67 -4.19 6.46
C THR A 73 -0.79 -4.54 6.75
N SER A 74 -1.34 -5.61 6.17
CA SER A 74 -2.72 -6.04 6.46
C SER A 74 -2.92 -6.43 7.93
N GLY A 75 -1.95 -7.16 8.51
CA GLY A 75 -1.96 -7.48 9.94
C GLY A 75 -1.77 -6.25 10.82
N ALA A 76 -0.96 -5.28 10.36
CA ALA A 76 -0.79 -3.99 11.02
C ALA A 76 -2.11 -3.21 11.07
N ASN A 77 -2.77 -3.06 9.92
CA ASN A 77 -4.06 -2.38 9.82
C ASN A 77 -5.12 -3.05 10.71
N HIS A 78 -5.20 -4.40 10.68
CA HIS A 78 -6.13 -5.13 11.54
C HIS A 78 -5.86 -4.86 13.03
N LEU A 79 -4.61 -4.94 13.46
CA LEU A 79 -4.27 -4.73 14.87
C LEU A 79 -4.59 -3.30 15.35
N VAL A 80 -4.29 -2.29 14.52
CA VAL A 80 -4.61 -0.88 14.82
C VAL A 80 -6.11 -0.69 14.91
N PHE A 81 -6.88 -1.21 13.96
CA PHE A 81 -8.34 -1.04 13.93
C PHE A 81 -9.00 -1.77 15.11
N ALA A 82 -8.58 -3.01 15.40
CA ALA A 82 -9.09 -3.77 16.55
C ALA A 82 -8.76 -3.10 17.91
N ALA A 83 -7.66 -2.35 17.98
CA ALA A 83 -7.31 -1.61 19.19
C ALA A 83 -8.10 -0.30 19.38
N LEU A 84 -8.51 0.35 18.28
CA LEU A 84 -9.01 1.72 18.31
C LEU A 84 -10.51 1.83 17.99
N LEU A 85 -11.12 0.80 17.41
CA LEU A 85 -12.53 0.81 17.02
C LEU A 85 -13.39 -0.04 17.95
N THR A 86 -14.59 0.41 18.16
CA THR A 86 -15.70 -0.33 18.73
C THR A 86 -16.90 -0.24 17.79
N GLU A 87 -17.89 -1.12 17.94
CA GLU A 87 -19.11 -1.09 17.14
C GLU A 87 -19.79 0.28 17.22
N GLY A 88 -20.16 0.83 16.06
CA GLY A 88 -20.81 2.14 15.92
C GLY A 88 -19.87 3.34 15.81
N ASP A 89 -18.55 3.15 15.99
CA ASP A 89 -17.56 4.19 15.73
C ASP A 89 -17.54 4.56 14.23
N GLU A 90 -17.05 5.76 13.92
CA GLU A 90 -16.92 6.24 12.54
C GLU A 90 -15.47 6.22 12.07
N VAL A 91 -15.27 5.78 10.82
CA VAL A 91 -13.99 5.81 10.10
C VAL A 91 -14.16 6.67 8.86
N VAL A 92 -13.35 7.74 8.73
CA VAL A 92 -13.24 8.52 7.51
C VAL A 92 -12.16 7.89 6.65
N LEU A 93 -12.52 7.37 5.47
CA LEU A 93 -11.64 6.60 4.58
C LEU A 93 -11.59 7.21 3.18
N GLU A 94 -10.40 7.37 2.63
CA GLU A 94 -10.19 7.85 1.27
C GLU A 94 -10.89 6.99 0.20
N HIS A 95 -11.43 7.64 -0.82
CA HIS A 95 -12.12 7.01 -1.93
C HIS A 95 -11.86 7.77 -3.26
N PRO A 96 -11.45 7.10 -4.36
CA PRO A 96 -11.18 5.66 -4.46
C PRO A 96 -10.10 5.22 -3.48
N GLY A 97 -10.14 3.95 -3.06
CA GLY A 97 -9.22 3.43 -2.05
C GLY A 97 -9.06 1.91 -2.08
N TYR A 98 -8.17 1.42 -1.25
CA TYR A 98 -7.88 -0.02 -1.14
C TYR A 98 -9.00 -0.75 -0.40
N GLU A 99 -9.83 -1.48 -1.13
CA GLU A 99 -11.05 -2.14 -0.62
C GLU A 99 -10.86 -2.94 0.68
N PRO A 100 -9.79 -3.73 0.89
CA PRO A 100 -9.64 -4.48 2.13
C PRO A 100 -9.61 -3.63 3.41
N ILE A 101 -9.20 -2.37 3.34
CA ILE A 101 -9.22 -1.45 4.50
C ILE A 101 -10.67 -1.11 4.84
N GLU A 102 -11.51 -0.81 3.84
CA GLU A 102 -12.93 -0.57 4.06
C GLU A 102 -13.64 -1.79 4.63
N MET A 103 -13.39 -2.97 4.02
CA MET A 103 -13.97 -4.23 4.49
C MET A 103 -13.57 -4.55 5.92
N LEU A 104 -12.34 -4.25 6.31
CA LEU A 104 -11.86 -4.42 7.68
C LEU A 104 -12.60 -3.51 8.66
N ALA A 105 -12.75 -2.22 8.36
CA ALA A 105 -13.47 -1.28 9.21
C ALA A 105 -14.94 -1.72 9.41
N ARG A 106 -15.61 -2.10 8.32
CA ARG A 106 -16.99 -2.61 8.37
C ARG A 106 -17.11 -3.94 9.14
N HIS A 107 -16.11 -4.83 9.01
CA HIS A 107 -16.07 -6.10 9.75
C HIS A 107 -16.02 -5.88 11.26
N LEU A 108 -15.33 -4.84 11.70
CA LEU A 108 -15.25 -4.44 13.11
C LEU A 108 -16.44 -3.60 13.59
N GLY A 109 -17.50 -3.46 12.78
CA GLY A 109 -18.72 -2.76 13.14
C GLY A 109 -18.67 -1.23 12.99
N ALA A 110 -17.62 -0.69 12.34
CA ALA A 110 -17.53 0.74 12.15
C ALA A 110 -18.36 1.24 10.96
N HIS A 111 -18.84 2.47 11.07
CA HIS A 111 -19.46 3.21 9.97
C HIS A 111 -18.41 3.92 9.13
N VAL A 112 -18.26 3.51 7.88
CA VAL A 112 -17.29 4.12 6.96
C VAL A 112 -17.90 5.32 6.25
N LYS A 113 -17.22 6.46 6.34
CA LYS A 113 -17.50 7.71 5.61
C LYS A 113 -16.46 7.89 4.52
N SER A 114 -16.92 8.15 3.31
CA SER A 114 -16.03 8.39 2.16
C SER A 114 -15.38 9.77 2.24
N LEU A 115 -14.06 9.81 2.07
CA LEU A 115 -13.26 11.02 1.86
C LEU A 115 -12.85 11.08 0.38
N PRO A 116 -13.39 11.99 -0.43
CA PRO A 116 -13.16 11.94 -1.87
C PRO A 116 -11.74 12.35 -2.25
N ARG A 117 -11.13 11.55 -3.12
CA ARG A 117 -9.95 11.92 -3.90
C ARG A 117 -10.37 12.01 -5.36
N ARG A 118 -10.49 13.22 -5.88
CA ARG A 118 -11.07 13.47 -7.21
C ARG A 118 -9.98 13.53 -8.27
N HIS A 119 -10.24 12.96 -9.45
CA HIS A 119 -9.32 12.96 -10.59
C HIS A 119 -8.99 14.40 -11.02
N GLU A 120 -10.00 15.27 -11.12
CA GLU A 120 -9.89 16.65 -11.55
C GLU A 120 -8.99 17.51 -10.65
N ASN A 121 -8.78 17.11 -9.40
CA ASN A 121 -7.81 17.75 -8.50
C ASN A 121 -6.51 16.93 -8.33
N GLY A 122 -6.27 15.95 -9.22
CA GLY A 122 -5.09 15.11 -9.20
C GLY A 122 -5.07 14.11 -8.04
N PHE A 123 -6.20 13.61 -7.60
CA PHE A 123 -6.38 12.72 -6.45
C PHE A 123 -5.79 13.28 -5.13
N ARG A 124 -5.67 14.58 -5.00
CA ARG A 124 -5.22 15.23 -3.75
C ARG A 124 -6.34 15.24 -2.72
N ILE A 125 -5.97 15.18 -1.44
CA ILE A 125 -6.92 15.37 -0.34
C ILE A 125 -7.06 16.87 -0.06
N ASP A 126 -8.30 17.33 0.06
CA ASP A 126 -8.61 18.64 0.60
C ASP A 126 -8.85 18.51 2.12
N PRO A 127 -8.09 19.18 2.98
CA PRO A 127 -8.35 19.21 4.42
C PRO A 127 -9.76 19.71 4.78
N ALA A 128 -10.40 20.50 3.93
CA ALA A 128 -11.77 20.94 4.14
C ALA A 128 -12.77 19.77 4.02
N ASP A 129 -12.56 18.85 3.05
CA ASP A 129 -13.37 17.64 2.93
C ASP A 129 -13.20 16.74 4.19
N VAL A 130 -11.98 16.67 4.75
CA VAL A 130 -11.71 15.94 6.00
C VAL A 130 -12.47 16.58 7.17
N ALA A 131 -12.39 17.90 7.32
CA ALA A 131 -13.07 18.63 8.39
C ALA A 131 -14.59 18.46 8.31
N ALA A 132 -15.17 18.43 7.12
CA ALA A 132 -16.59 18.23 6.90
C ALA A 132 -17.05 16.78 7.21
N ALA A 133 -16.17 15.78 7.02
CA ALA A 133 -16.47 14.36 7.26
C ALA A 133 -16.38 13.97 8.75
N VAL A 134 -15.50 14.64 9.52
CA VAL A 134 -15.19 14.31 10.91
C VAL A 134 -16.34 14.72 11.85
N THR A 135 -16.69 13.84 12.80
CA THR A 135 -17.68 14.09 13.86
C THR A 135 -17.12 13.65 15.22
N PRO A 136 -17.82 13.89 16.33
CA PRO A 136 -17.42 13.37 17.65
C PRO A 136 -17.33 11.84 17.75
N ARG A 137 -17.95 11.10 16.81
CA ARG A 137 -17.87 9.63 16.72
C ARG A 137 -16.71 9.15 15.87
N THR A 138 -16.04 10.03 15.14
CA THR A 138 -14.89 9.65 14.31
C THR A 138 -13.74 9.21 15.22
N ARG A 139 -13.24 8.01 15.01
CA ARG A 139 -12.07 7.44 15.72
C ARG A 139 -10.86 7.36 14.83
N LEU A 140 -11.06 7.10 13.54
CA LEU A 140 -9.97 6.98 12.58
C LEU A 140 -10.24 7.83 11.34
N ILE A 141 -9.18 8.48 10.85
CA ILE A 141 -9.04 8.98 9.48
C ILE A 141 -7.99 8.08 8.83
N VAL A 142 -8.32 7.41 7.73
CA VAL A 142 -7.45 6.38 7.13
C VAL A 142 -7.09 6.75 5.71
N LEU A 143 -5.79 6.82 5.44
CA LEU A 143 -5.22 7.17 4.15
C LEU A 143 -4.13 6.18 3.77
N SER A 144 -3.83 6.06 2.49
CA SER A 144 -2.56 5.48 2.02
C SER A 144 -1.63 6.56 1.49
N ASN A 145 -0.35 6.46 1.80
CA ASN A 145 0.69 7.36 1.27
C ASN A 145 1.96 6.54 0.91
N LEU A 146 2.21 6.29 -0.37
CA LEU A 146 1.51 6.77 -1.57
C LEU A 146 0.09 6.19 -1.71
N HIS A 147 -0.81 6.96 -2.27
CA HIS A 147 -2.21 6.57 -2.47
C HIS A 147 -2.35 5.31 -3.35
N ASN A 148 -3.06 4.33 -2.87
CA ASN A 148 -3.45 3.16 -3.65
C ASN A 148 -4.92 3.30 -4.07
N PRO A 149 -5.21 3.56 -5.40
CA PRO A 149 -4.43 3.05 -6.54
C PRO A 149 -3.57 4.05 -7.32
N SER A 150 -3.64 5.36 -7.09
CA SER A 150 -3.09 6.36 -8.01
C SER A 150 -1.59 6.66 -7.85
N SER A 151 -0.96 6.24 -6.75
CA SER A 151 0.41 6.59 -6.36
C SER A 151 0.63 8.10 -6.04
N VAL A 152 -0.41 8.90 -5.95
CA VAL A 152 -0.28 10.32 -5.56
C VAL A 152 0.18 10.42 -4.12
N ALA A 153 1.20 11.23 -3.86
CA ALA A 153 1.66 11.53 -2.52
C ALA A 153 0.79 12.62 -1.87
N THR A 154 0.45 12.44 -0.60
CA THR A 154 -0.10 13.50 0.24
C THR A 154 1.07 14.24 0.88
N ASP A 155 1.17 15.53 0.65
CA ASP A 155 2.28 16.36 1.16
C ASP A 155 2.21 16.60 2.67
N GLU A 156 3.34 17.05 3.24
CA GLU A 156 3.47 17.26 4.68
C GLU A 156 2.47 18.32 5.20
N GLN A 157 2.23 19.39 4.47
CA GLN A 157 1.31 20.44 4.89
C GLN A 157 -0.11 19.89 5.01
N THR A 158 -0.55 19.13 4.03
CA THR A 158 -1.86 18.47 4.02
C THR A 158 -1.96 17.45 5.17
N LEU A 159 -0.93 16.61 5.38
CA LEU A 159 -0.92 15.66 6.50
C LEU A 159 -1.01 16.37 7.85
N ARG A 160 -0.25 17.46 8.08
CA ARG A 160 -0.31 18.24 9.32
C ARG A 160 -1.69 18.87 9.55
N ALA A 161 -2.33 19.37 8.49
CA ALA A 161 -3.70 19.88 8.57
C ALA A 161 -4.68 18.78 8.99
N ILE A 162 -4.57 17.58 8.39
CA ILE A 162 -5.39 16.41 8.76
C ILE A 162 -5.13 16.00 10.21
N GLY A 163 -3.87 15.94 10.64
CA GLY A 163 -3.49 15.65 12.02
C GLY A 163 -4.12 16.62 13.02
N THR A 164 -4.12 17.90 12.70
CA THR A 164 -4.76 18.94 13.52
C THR A 164 -6.27 18.73 13.64
N ILE A 165 -6.94 18.36 12.55
CA ILE A 165 -8.38 18.06 12.56
C ILE A 165 -8.65 16.81 13.41
N ALA A 166 -7.86 15.74 13.22
CA ALA A 166 -7.97 14.51 13.98
C ALA A 166 -7.78 14.74 15.48
N ALA A 167 -6.74 15.45 15.88
CA ALA A 167 -6.43 15.76 17.28
C ALA A 167 -7.59 16.50 17.98
N ARG A 168 -8.21 17.47 17.29
CA ARG A 168 -9.39 18.21 17.81
C ARG A 168 -10.61 17.31 18.03
N ALA A 169 -10.74 16.25 17.23
CA ALA A 169 -11.84 15.29 17.34
C ALA A 169 -11.53 14.12 18.28
N GLY A 170 -10.31 14.03 18.81
CA GLY A 170 -9.84 12.86 19.56
C GLY A 170 -9.66 11.61 18.70
N ALA A 171 -9.50 11.76 17.39
CA ALA A 171 -9.28 10.70 16.42
C ALA A 171 -7.78 10.49 16.15
N LYS A 172 -7.41 9.31 15.62
CA LYS A 172 -6.08 9.03 15.07
C LYS A 172 -6.10 9.05 13.54
N VAL A 173 -4.97 9.44 12.94
CA VAL A 173 -4.74 9.33 11.49
C VAL A 173 -3.92 8.09 11.24
N VAL A 174 -4.52 7.07 10.60
CA VAL A 174 -3.81 5.86 10.15
C VAL A 174 -3.32 6.10 8.73
N VAL A 175 -2.02 6.02 8.52
CA VAL A 175 -1.41 6.17 7.20
C VAL A 175 -0.77 4.85 6.79
N ASP A 176 -1.37 4.19 5.79
CA ASP A 176 -0.79 2.99 5.17
C ASP A 176 0.34 3.42 4.22
N GLU A 177 1.58 3.20 4.65
CA GLU A 177 2.79 3.55 3.93
C GLU A 177 3.42 2.33 3.21
N ALA A 178 2.63 1.32 2.84
CA ALA A 178 3.14 0.12 2.16
C ALA A 178 3.91 0.42 0.86
N TYR A 179 3.64 1.54 0.21
CA TYR A 179 4.29 1.98 -1.03
C TYR A 179 5.26 3.14 -0.84
N PHE A 180 5.40 3.65 0.37
CA PHE A 180 6.12 4.89 0.66
C PHE A 180 7.59 4.87 0.20
N ASP A 181 8.28 3.74 0.37
CA ASP A 181 9.67 3.59 -0.04
C ASP A 181 9.89 3.74 -1.56
N ALA A 182 8.82 3.67 -2.38
CA ALA A 182 8.89 3.97 -3.81
C ALA A 182 9.05 5.46 -4.13
N THR A 183 9.10 6.33 -3.12
CA THR A 183 9.55 7.73 -3.26
C THR A 183 11.06 7.86 -3.34
N PHE A 184 11.80 6.83 -2.92
CA PHE A 184 13.27 6.81 -2.86
C PHE A 184 13.85 8.04 -2.14
N GLY A 185 13.16 8.53 -1.11
CA GLY A 185 13.56 9.72 -0.33
C GLY A 185 13.31 11.07 -1.00
N GLN A 186 12.64 11.10 -2.14
CA GLN A 186 12.32 12.34 -2.89
C GLN A 186 10.87 12.81 -2.61
N GLY A 187 10.11 12.07 -1.83
CA GLY A 187 8.73 12.39 -1.43
C GLY A 187 8.65 13.22 -0.14
N PRO A 188 7.42 13.41 0.37
CA PRO A 188 7.20 14.01 1.69
C PRO A 188 7.84 13.16 2.81
N PRO A 189 8.02 13.70 4.03
CA PRO A 189 8.41 12.87 5.16
C PRO A 189 7.34 11.82 5.49
N SER A 190 7.76 10.69 6.08
CA SER A 190 6.81 9.72 6.65
C SER A 190 5.94 10.36 7.73
N ALA A 191 4.67 10.01 7.76
CA ALA A 191 3.72 10.46 8.77
C ALA A 191 4.16 10.06 10.20
N ALA A 192 4.99 9.04 10.36
CA ALA A 192 5.56 8.62 11.63
C ALA A 192 6.35 9.72 12.37
N ARG A 193 6.78 10.77 11.66
CA ARG A 193 7.57 11.88 12.20
C ARG A 193 6.75 13.14 12.44
N LEU A 194 5.44 13.14 12.16
CA LEU A 194 4.63 14.36 12.18
C LEU A 194 3.94 14.63 13.51
N GLY A 195 3.70 13.61 14.34
CA GLY A 195 3.05 13.77 15.64
C GLY A 195 2.49 12.46 16.16
N ASP A 196 2.01 12.46 17.40
CA ASP A 196 1.47 11.29 18.08
C ASP A 196 0.03 10.95 17.67
N GLU A 197 -0.64 11.85 16.95
CA GLU A 197 -1.93 11.61 16.29
C GLU A 197 -1.82 10.63 15.12
N PHE A 198 -0.62 10.46 14.55
CA PHE A 198 -0.37 9.56 13.43
C PHE A 198 -0.02 8.15 13.88
N VAL A 199 -0.59 7.17 13.18
CA VAL A 199 -0.25 5.75 13.27
C VAL A 199 0.11 5.29 11.87
N VAL A 200 1.36 4.89 11.65
CA VAL A 200 1.83 4.42 10.36
C VAL A 200 1.85 2.90 10.32
N THR A 201 1.39 2.33 9.22
CA THR A 201 1.48 0.89 8.94
C THR A 201 2.26 0.66 7.65
N THR A 202 3.20 -0.29 7.65
CA THR A 202 4.03 -0.57 6.48
C THR A 202 4.60 -2.00 6.52
N SER A 203 5.38 -2.39 5.50
CA SER A 203 6.00 -3.72 5.44
C SER A 203 7.09 -3.82 4.37
N LEU A 204 7.85 -4.90 4.40
CA LEU A 204 8.82 -5.27 3.35
C LEU A 204 8.16 -5.88 2.08
N THR A 205 6.82 -5.86 1.97
CA THR A 205 6.08 -6.60 0.93
C THR A 205 6.23 -6.00 -0.46
N LYS A 206 6.09 -4.68 -0.60
CA LYS A 206 5.84 -4.05 -1.91
C LYS A 206 7.13 -3.63 -2.62
N VAL A 207 7.83 -2.66 -2.08
CA VAL A 207 9.03 -2.09 -2.71
C VAL A 207 10.23 -3.05 -2.61
N PHE A 208 10.30 -3.81 -1.52
CA PHE A 208 11.42 -4.74 -1.30
C PHE A 208 11.22 -6.13 -1.93
N GLY A 209 10.00 -6.48 -2.35
CA GLY A 209 9.70 -7.78 -2.94
C GLY A 209 9.74 -8.95 -1.95
N LEU A 210 9.62 -8.68 -0.66
CA LEU A 210 9.73 -9.69 0.40
C LEU A 210 8.37 -10.07 1.00
N GLY A 211 7.34 -10.12 0.15
CA GLY A 211 5.97 -10.42 0.56
C GLY A 211 5.80 -11.76 1.28
N GLY A 212 6.63 -12.75 0.96
CA GLY A 212 6.62 -14.07 1.59
C GLY A 212 7.05 -14.06 3.06
N LEU A 213 7.84 -13.09 3.48
CA LEU A 213 8.25 -12.96 4.89
C LEU A 213 7.10 -12.55 5.81
N ARG A 214 6.05 -11.96 5.28
CA ARG A 214 4.97 -11.39 6.09
C ARG A 214 5.47 -10.44 7.20
N CYS A 215 6.61 -9.78 6.99
CA CYS A 215 7.18 -8.80 7.91
C CYS A 215 6.59 -7.41 7.63
N GLY A 216 5.78 -6.93 8.55
CA GLY A 216 5.24 -5.57 8.60
C GLY A 216 5.37 -5.01 10.00
N TRP A 217 5.07 -3.73 10.15
CA TRP A 217 5.11 -3.06 11.45
C TRP A 217 4.17 -1.86 11.49
N ILE A 218 3.90 -1.45 12.72
CA ILE A 218 3.17 -0.24 13.07
C ILE A 218 4.16 0.69 13.74
N ILE A 219 4.04 1.99 13.48
CA ILE A 219 4.72 3.05 14.23
C ILE A 219 3.63 3.92 14.86
N ALA A 220 3.63 4.02 16.19
CA ALA A 220 2.64 4.77 16.95
C ALA A 220 3.30 5.47 18.15
N GLU A 221 2.56 6.28 18.88
CA GLU A 221 3.01 6.78 20.18
C GLU A 221 3.30 5.61 21.16
N PRO A 222 4.23 5.76 22.10
CA PRO A 222 4.66 4.64 22.95
C PRO A 222 3.53 3.98 23.74
N ALA A 223 2.57 4.75 24.24
CA ALA A 223 1.42 4.23 24.98
C ALA A 223 0.53 3.35 24.12
N LEU A 224 0.24 3.78 22.88
CA LEU A 224 -0.51 2.98 21.92
C LEU A 224 0.28 1.75 21.46
N ALA A 225 1.58 1.89 21.19
CA ALA A 225 2.44 0.77 20.82
C ALA A 225 2.44 -0.32 21.90
N SER A 226 2.55 0.05 23.16
CA SER A 226 2.44 -0.89 24.31
C SER A 226 1.08 -1.60 24.32
N ARG A 227 -0.03 -0.86 24.13
CA ARG A 227 -1.38 -1.44 24.06
C ARG A 227 -1.54 -2.39 22.88
N LEU A 228 -0.97 -2.06 21.71
CA LEU A 228 -1.00 -2.92 20.53
C LEU A 228 -0.24 -4.24 20.76
N TRP A 229 0.93 -4.20 21.41
CA TRP A 229 1.66 -5.40 21.79
C TRP A 229 0.84 -6.29 22.74
N GLN A 230 0.17 -5.70 23.75
CA GLN A 230 -0.69 -6.45 24.67
C GLN A 230 -1.90 -7.08 23.94
N LEU A 231 -2.56 -6.34 23.05
CA LEU A 231 -3.66 -6.88 22.26
C LEU A 231 -3.19 -8.03 21.37
N LYS A 232 -2.00 -7.91 20.76
CA LYS A 232 -1.44 -8.95 19.92
C LYS A 232 -1.21 -10.27 20.65
N ASN A 233 -0.91 -10.26 21.95
CA ASN A 233 -0.77 -11.47 22.75
C ASN A 233 -2.03 -12.36 22.75
N LEU A 234 -3.22 -11.81 22.43
CA LEU A 234 -4.48 -12.57 22.42
C LEU A 234 -4.61 -13.47 21.18
N PHE A 235 -3.89 -13.20 20.07
CA PHE A 235 -4.04 -13.93 18.82
C PHE A 235 -2.75 -14.16 18.03
N GLY A 236 -1.65 -13.57 18.44
CA GLY A 236 -0.37 -13.66 17.74
C GLY A 236 0.80 -14.15 18.59
N VAL A 237 0.67 -14.19 19.89
CA VAL A 237 1.63 -14.59 20.93
C VAL A 237 3.08 -14.20 20.61
N ASN A 238 3.72 -14.88 19.66
CA ASN A 238 5.11 -14.64 19.24
C ASN A 238 5.18 -14.27 17.75
N GLU A 239 6.29 -13.60 17.38
CA GLU A 239 6.64 -13.37 15.98
C GLU A 239 7.18 -14.65 15.32
N VAL A 240 7.08 -14.72 14.01
CA VAL A 240 7.72 -15.77 13.22
C VAL A 240 9.22 -15.50 13.22
N HIS A 241 9.97 -16.16 14.09
CA HIS A 241 11.39 -15.88 14.35
C HIS A 241 12.26 -15.92 13.06
N PRO A 242 12.20 -16.95 12.19
CA PRO A 242 12.95 -16.95 10.94
C PRO A 242 12.61 -15.75 10.03
N ALA A 243 11.35 -15.33 9.99
CA ALA A 243 10.95 -14.16 9.20
C ALA A 243 11.59 -12.86 9.74
N GLY A 244 11.68 -12.71 11.07
CA GLY A 244 12.35 -11.60 11.71
C GLY A 244 13.85 -11.56 11.39
N ARG A 245 14.53 -12.71 11.41
CA ARG A 245 15.96 -12.82 11.06
C ARG A 245 16.22 -12.47 9.58
N LEU A 246 15.39 -13.00 8.67
CA LEU A 246 15.48 -12.68 7.26
C LEU A 246 15.15 -11.20 6.98
N ALA A 247 14.19 -10.62 7.72
CA ALA A 247 13.91 -9.20 7.67
C ALA A 247 15.12 -8.35 8.11
N LEU A 248 15.81 -8.78 9.17
CA LEU A 248 17.04 -8.10 9.61
C LEU A 248 18.13 -8.13 8.52
N ARG A 249 18.27 -9.24 7.78
CA ARG A 249 19.13 -9.31 6.59
C ARG A 249 18.71 -8.31 5.51
N ALA A 250 17.39 -8.16 5.29
CA ALA A 250 16.87 -7.17 4.35
C ALA A 250 17.21 -5.74 4.78
N PHE A 251 17.11 -5.41 6.06
CA PHE A 251 17.54 -4.10 6.58
C PHE A 251 19.04 -3.87 6.43
N ALA A 252 19.87 -4.88 6.60
CA ALA A 252 21.32 -4.77 6.33
C ALA A 252 21.62 -4.47 4.86
N LYS A 253 20.75 -4.86 3.93
CA LYS A 253 20.83 -4.59 2.49
C LYS A 253 19.84 -3.55 1.98
N HIS A 254 19.26 -2.74 2.88
CA HIS A 254 18.17 -1.83 2.57
C HIS A 254 18.46 -0.95 1.34
N GLY A 255 19.65 -0.34 1.28
CA GLY A 255 20.05 0.50 0.14
C GLY A 255 20.14 -0.26 -1.18
N GLU A 256 20.70 -1.50 -1.18
CA GLU A 256 20.78 -2.34 -2.37
C GLU A 256 19.40 -2.74 -2.89
N LEU A 257 18.48 -3.09 -1.99
CA LEU A 257 17.11 -3.46 -2.32
C LEU A 257 16.33 -2.27 -2.88
N LEU A 258 16.49 -1.07 -2.31
CA LEU A 258 15.92 0.16 -2.86
C LEU A 258 16.49 0.49 -4.24
N ALA A 259 17.79 0.37 -4.44
CA ALA A 259 18.41 0.61 -5.75
C ALA A 259 17.90 -0.36 -6.82
N ARG A 260 17.71 -1.65 -6.47
CA ARG A 260 17.09 -2.66 -7.33
C ARG A 260 15.65 -2.26 -7.72
N ALA A 261 14.85 -1.89 -6.73
CA ALA A 261 13.47 -1.48 -6.96
C ALA A 261 13.41 -0.23 -7.86
N ARG A 262 14.25 0.77 -7.58
CA ARG A 262 14.33 2.00 -8.36
C ARG A 262 14.65 1.73 -9.82
N LYS A 263 15.67 0.88 -10.10
CA LYS A 263 16.03 0.52 -11.47
C LYS A 263 14.86 -0.04 -12.27
N ILE A 264 14.04 -0.92 -11.65
CA ILE A 264 12.87 -1.52 -12.30
C ILE A 264 11.79 -0.45 -12.52
N LEU A 265 11.46 0.32 -11.49
CA LEU A 265 10.38 1.30 -11.52
C LEU A 265 10.71 2.46 -12.49
N ASP A 266 11.94 2.93 -12.52
CA ASP A 266 12.36 4.00 -13.44
C ASP A 266 12.26 3.54 -14.91
N ALA A 267 12.72 2.32 -15.23
CA ALA A 267 12.61 1.75 -16.58
C ALA A 267 11.13 1.59 -17.00
N ASN A 268 10.29 1.04 -16.12
CA ASN A 268 8.87 0.81 -16.42
C ASN A 268 8.08 2.12 -16.48
N ARG A 269 8.43 3.11 -15.67
CA ARG A 269 7.85 4.46 -15.72
C ARG A 269 8.18 5.16 -17.04
N ALA A 270 9.43 5.04 -17.53
CA ALA A 270 9.80 5.58 -18.82
C ALA A 270 9.01 4.92 -19.96
N ALA A 271 8.87 3.59 -19.95
CA ALA A 271 8.07 2.85 -20.91
C ALA A 271 6.57 3.25 -20.85
N TRP A 272 6.02 3.39 -19.64
CA TRP A 272 4.65 3.89 -19.44
C TRP A 272 4.47 5.31 -19.97
N SER A 273 5.41 6.22 -19.71
CA SER A 273 5.34 7.61 -20.18
C SER A 273 5.37 7.69 -21.69
N ALA A 274 6.18 6.88 -22.35
CA ALA A 274 6.22 6.78 -23.81
C ALA A 274 4.91 6.19 -24.37
N PHE A 275 4.35 5.18 -23.72
CA PHE A 275 3.08 4.55 -24.12
C PHE A 275 1.92 5.54 -24.03
N ILE A 276 1.78 6.26 -22.91
CA ILE A 276 0.64 7.16 -22.69
C ILE A 276 0.71 8.43 -23.54
N ALA A 277 1.91 8.90 -23.93
CA ALA A 277 2.09 10.10 -24.72
C ALA A 277 1.40 10.05 -26.10
N GLY A 278 1.21 8.85 -26.64
CA GLY A 278 0.52 8.62 -27.94
C GLY A 278 -0.97 8.28 -27.82
N ARG A 279 -1.55 8.25 -26.60
CA ARG A 279 -2.92 7.78 -26.36
C ARG A 279 -3.88 8.93 -26.08
N THR A 280 -5.11 8.82 -26.60
CA THR A 280 -6.22 9.75 -26.38
C THR A 280 -7.45 9.06 -25.79
N ASP A 281 -7.32 7.79 -25.43
CA ASP A 281 -8.36 6.92 -24.89
C ASP A 281 -8.16 6.63 -23.41
N LEU A 282 -7.06 7.11 -22.84
CA LEU A 282 -6.75 7.07 -21.41
C LEU A 282 -6.45 8.48 -20.90
N ASP A 283 -6.95 8.81 -19.71
CA ASP A 283 -6.56 10.01 -18.97
C ASP A 283 -5.91 9.60 -17.64
N VAL A 284 -4.76 10.17 -17.34
CA VAL A 284 -3.96 9.77 -16.19
C VAL A 284 -3.42 10.98 -15.44
N VAL A 285 -3.55 10.94 -14.12
CA VAL A 285 -2.85 11.88 -13.25
C VAL A 285 -1.38 11.47 -13.16
N PRO A 286 -0.44 12.30 -13.67
CA PRO A 286 0.97 11.97 -13.63
C PRO A 286 1.52 12.00 -12.20
N THR A 287 2.34 11.01 -11.86
CA THR A 287 3.01 10.93 -10.58
C THR A 287 4.50 10.66 -10.76
N PRO A 288 5.40 11.34 -10.01
CA PRO A 288 6.84 11.11 -10.13
C PRO A 288 7.29 9.83 -9.44
N PHE A 289 6.45 9.24 -8.59
CA PHE A 289 6.77 8.10 -7.73
C PHE A 289 5.76 6.97 -7.88
N GLY A 290 6.00 5.89 -7.12
CA GLY A 290 5.06 4.83 -6.88
C GLY A 290 5.22 3.62 -7.76
N THR A 291 4.46 2.61 -7.43
CA THR A 291 4.49 1.28 -8.03
C THR A 291 3.32 1.03 -8.97
N THR A 292 2.38 1.96 -9.05
CA THR A 292 1.15 1.84 -9.84
C THR A 292 0.80 3.14 -10.55
N VAL A 293 -0.02 3.02 -11.59
CA VAL A 293 -0.74 4.13 -12.25
C VAL A 293 -2.21 3.79 -12.33
N PHE A 294 -3.08 4.81 -12.38
CA PHE A 294 -4.53 4.63 -12.33
C PHE A 294 -5.23 5.47 -13.41
N PRO A 295 -5.10 5.05 -14.69
CA PRO A 295 -5.76 5.75 -15.80
C PRO A 295 -7.27 5.57 -15.79
N LEU A 296 -7.99 6.66 -16.13
CA LEU A 296 -9.38 6.68 -16.53
C LEU A 296 -9.48 6.17 -17.97
N VAL A 297 -10.40 5.24 -18.22
CA VAL A 297 -10.70 4.73 -19.57
C VAL A 297 -11.76 5.65 -20.21
N LEU A 298 -11.37 6.39 -21.24
CA LEU A 298 -12.23 7.39 -21.89
C LEU A 298 -13.15 6.80 -22.95
N ARG A 299 -12.86 5.58 -23.42
CA ARG A 299 -13.63 4.90 -24.48
C ARG A 299 -13.92 3.47 -24.08
N GLY A 300 -15.19 3.10 -24.11
CA GLY A 300 -15.64 1.77 -23.68
C GLY A 300 -15.67 1.58 -22.16
N SER A 301 -15.72 0.33 -21.73
CA SER A 301 -15.77 -0.05 -20.32
C SER A 301 -14.41 -0.54 -19.83
N ALA A 302 -13.98 -0.07 -18.66
CA ALA A 302 -12.75 -0.56 -18.02
C ALA A 302 -12.82 -2.05 -17.68
N ASP A 303 -13.99 -2.56 -17.29
CA ASP A 303 -14.20 -4.00 -17.07
C ASP A 303 -14.07 -4.81 -18.36
N THR A 304 -14.63 -4.32 -19.46
CA THR A 304 -14.47 -4.95 -20.78
C THR A 304 -13.02 -4.93 -21.22
N LEU A 305 -12.30 -3.81 -21.01
CA LEU A 305 -10.87 -3.73 -21.27
C LEU A 305 -10.08 -4.79 -20.48
N CYS A 306 -10.35 -4.91 -19.17
CA CYS A 306 -9.68 -5.90 -18.33
C CYS A 306 -9.94 -7.35 -18.78
N ALA A 307 -11.18 -7.67 -19.19
CA ALA A 307 -11.54 -8.99 -19.70
C ALA A 307 -10.81 -9.29 -21.01
N ARG A 308 -10.94 -8.42 -22.00
CA ARG A 308 -10.28 -8.61 -23.32
C ARG A 308 -8.75 -8.63 -23.21
N ALA A 309 -8.16 -7.70 -22.46
CA ALA A 309 -6.71 -7.68 -22.27
C ALA A 309 -6.20 -9.04 -21.74
N ARG A 310 -6.96 -9.68 -20.86
CA ARG A 310 -6.62 -10.97 -20.30
C ARG A 310 -6.84 -12.12 -21.29
N GLU A 311 -8.03 -12.20 -21.90
CA GLU A 311 -8.47 -13.34 -22.72
C GLU A 311 -7.77 -13.38 -24.06
N ASP A 312 -7.65 -12.22 -24.73
CA ASP A 312 -7.17 -12.14 -26.10
C ASP A 312 -5.68 -11.74 -26.18
N TYR A 313 -5.16 -11.04 -25.14
CA TYR A 313 -3.82 -10.46 -25.14
C TYR A 313 -2.90 -10.96 -24.03
N GLU A 314 -3.36 -11.87 -23.17
CA GLU A 314 -2.59 -12.43 -22.05
C GLU A 314 -2.08 -11.36 -21.05
N VAL A 315 -2.74 -10.20 -20.94
CA VAL A 315 -2.39 -9.09 -20.06
C VAL A 315 -3.35 -9.00 -18.90
N SER A 316 -2.87 -9.01 -17.66
CA SER A 316 -3.73 -8.76 -16.49
C SER A 316 -3.66 -7.31 -16.05
N LEU A 317 -4.83 -6.70 -15.82
CA LEU A 317 -5.04 -5.37 -15.23
C LEU A 317 -5.91 -5.52 -13.98
N VAL A 318 -5.88 -4.56 -13.07
CA VAL A 318 -6.83 -4.56 -11.95
C VAL A 318 -8.00 -3.66 -12.29
N PRO A 319 -9.24 -4.19 -12.34
CA PRO A 319 -10.44 -3.38 -12.55
C PRO A 319 -10.60 -2.32 -11.45
N GLY A 320 -10.92 -1.08 -11.85
CA GLY A 320 -11.08 0.05 -10.94
C GLY A 320 -12.27 -0.09 -9.99
N ARG A 321 -13.26 -0.93 -10.32
CA ARG A 321 -14.37 -1.23 -9.41
C ARG A 321 -13.93 -1.75 -8.04
N PHE A 322 -12.78 -2.41 -7.96
CA PHE A 322 -12.19 -2.84 -6.67
C PHE A 322 -11.63 -1.71 -5.81
N PHE A 323 -11.60 -0.52 -6.36
CA PHE A 323 -11.25 0.70 -5.63
C PHE A 323 -12.44 1.67 -5.51
N GLY A 324 -13.62 1.24 -5.98
CA GLY A 324 -14.83 2.08 -6.03
C GLY A 324 -14.86 3.06 -7.21
N ALA A 325 -14.03 2.85 -8.24
CA ALA A 325 -13.93 3.70 -9.43
C ALA A 325 -14.00 2.83 -10.71
N PRO A 326 -15.20 2.38 -11.12
CA PRO A 326 -15.38 1.39 -12.16
C PRO A 326 -14.94 1.85 -13.56
N GLU A 327 -14.75 3.14 -13.78
CA GLU A 327 -14.28 3.71 -15.05
C GLU A 327 -12.76 3.64 -15.21
N TYR A 328 -12.04 3.23 -14.15
CA TYR A 328 -10.58 3.19 -14.12
C TYR A 328 -10.03 1.78 -14.23
N VAL A 329 -8.73 1.70 -14.51
CA VAL A 329 -7.94 0.49 -14.34
C VAL A 329 -6.67 0.80 -13.54
N ARG A 330 -6.22 -0.12 -12.69
CA ARG A 330 -4.90 0.02 -12.06
C ARG A 330 -3.89 -0.85 -12.79
N ILE A 331 -2.76 -0.24 -13.15
CA ILE A 331 -1.60 -0.86 -13.78
C ILE A 331 -0.43 -0.78 -12.82
N GLY A 332 0.23 -1.91 -12.57
CA GLY A 332 1.43 -1.99 -11.76
C GLY A 332 2.69 -1.84 -12.59
N LEU A 333 3.64 -1.05 -12.10
CA LEU A 333 4.93 -0.78 -12.73
C LEU A 333 6.06 -1.72 -12.23
N CYS A 334 5.71 -2.83 -11.58
CA CYS A 334 6.66 -3.64 -10.80
C CYS A 334 7.23 -4.86 -11.54
N GLY A 335 6.74 -5.12 -12.76
CA GLY A 335 7.16 -6.26 -13.58
C GLY A 335 8.60 -6.16 -14.11
N ASP A 336 9.11 -7.27 -14.63
CA ASP A 336 10.33 -7.26 -15.43
C ASP A 336 10.19 -6.26 -16.59
N PRO A 337 11.18 -5.38 -16.86
CA PRO A 337 11.05 -4.32 -17.85
C PRO A 337 10.76 -4.81 -19.29
N ALA A 338 11.30 -5.94 -19.70
CA ALA A 338 11.04 -6.48 -21.04
C ALA A 338 9.60 -7.02 -21.13
N MET A 339 9.15 -7.75 -20.09
CA MET A 339 7.79 -8.25 -19.99
C MET A 339 6.76 -7.10 -19.85
N PHE A 340 7.13 -6.04 -19.15
CA PHE A 340 6.28 -4.85 -19.00
C PHE A 340 6.09 -4.14 -20.33
N GLY A 341 7.16 -3.92 -21.09
CA GLY A 341 7.10 -3.29 -22.42
C GLY A 341 6.23 -4.06 -23.42
N GLU A 342 6.39 -5.39 -23.48
CA GLU A 342 5.53 -6.25 -24.31
C GLU A 342 4.07 -6.21 -23.84
N GLY A 343 3.84 -6.25 -22.51
CA GLY A 343 2.51 -6.11 -21.92
C GLY A 343 1.83 -4.79 -22.31
N LEU A 344 2.56 -3.68 -22.34
CA LEU A 344 2.04 -2.38 -22.80
C LEU A 344 1.69 -2.39 -24.29
N SER A 345 2.51 -3.00 -25.14
CA SER A 345 2.20 -3.14 -26.58
C SER A 345 0.88 -3.89 -26.81
N ARG A 346 0.69 -5.00 -26.09
CA ARG A 346 -0.53 -5.80 -26.13
C ARG A 346 -1.75 -5.07 -25.56
N LEU A 347 -1.56 -4.33 -24.46
CA LEU A 347 -2.60 -3.44 -23.91
C LEU A 347 -3.01 -2.39 -24.94
N GLY A 348 -2.05 -1.83 -25.69
CA GLY A 348 -2.32 -0.91 -26.79
C GLY A 348 -3.27 -1.51 -27.84
N SER A 349 -3.01 -2.74 -28.27
CA SER A 349 -3.89 -3.46 -29.20
C SER A 349 -5.30 -3.67 -28.65
N ALA A 350 -5.42 -4.06 -27.36
CA ALA A 350 -6.72 -4.22 -26.70
C ALA A 350 -7.52 -2.91 -26.62
N LEU A 351 -6.84 -1.79 -26.36
CA LEU A 351 -7.45 -0.45 -26.35
C LEU A 351 -7.90 -0.03 -27.75
N ASP A 352 -7.08 -0.28 -28.78
CA ASP A 352 -7.40 0.06 -30.17
C ASP A 352 -8.61 -0.71 -30.68
N GLU A 353 -8.81 -1.95 -30.28
CA GLU A 353 -10.00 -2.74 -30.57
C GLU A 353 -11.22 -2.25 -29.80
N LEU A 354 -11.06 -1.92 -28.52
CA LEU A 354 -12.15 -1.39 -27.69
C LEU A 354 -12.69 -0.07 -28.26
N ALA A 355 -11.80 0.76 -28.82
CA ALA A 355 -12.18 2.04 -29.43
C ALA A 355 -12.95 1.91 -30.75
N ARG A 356 -12.90 0.73 -31.42
CA ARG A 356 -13.60 0.45 -32.68
C ARG A 356 -14.95 -0.23 -32.46
N ALA A 357 -15.19 -0.80 -31.28
CA ALA A 357 -16.41 -1.53 -30.94
C ALA A 357 -17.49 -0.60 -30.38
#